data_9d4dc331e8c221ba27731d1c620dce87
#
_entry.id   9d4dc331e8c221ba27731d1c620dce87
#
_cell.length_a   1.000
_cell.length_b   1.000
_cell.length_c   1.000
_cell.angle_alpha   90.00
_cell.angle_beta   90.00
_cell.angle_gamma   90.00
#
_symmetry.space_group_name_H-M   'P 1'
#
loop_
_entity.id
_entity.type
_entity.pdbx_description
1 polymer ?
#
loop_
_entity_poly.entity_id
_entity_poly.type
_entity_poly.pdbx_seq_one_letter_code
_entity_poly.pdbx_strand_id
1 'polypeptide(L)'
;LKAYQDRLAEAERRDHRRLGAELDLFSFPEELGSGLPVFHPKGGVIKREMEDYVRARHIEEGFEYVGTPHISKEHLFHLSGHLPYYADGMFPPMHIDAEYNDDGSVRKPGQDYYLKPMNCPMHNLIYRSRGRSYRELPLRLFEFGSVYRYEKSGVVHGLTRVRGMTQDDAHIYCTREQMKEELTTTLNFVLDLLKDYGLNDFYLELSTKDPEKFVGSDEIWEEATRTLAEVAEASGLQLVPDPGGAAFYGPKISVQARDAIGRTWQMSTIQLDFNLPERFDLEYQAADGTRQRPVMIHRALFGSIERFLGVLTEHYAGAFPAWLAPEQVVAIPVAEAFNDYLDDVVAKLRAEGIRARLDDSSDRFPKKIRTAAKEKAPFVLIAGGEDREANAVSFRFRDGTQDNGVPVEEAIERIVKAVREREVTP
;
A
#
# COMPACT_ATOMS: atom_id res chain seq x y z
N LEU A 1 -25.04 -24.84 -4.84
CA LEU A 1 -25.22 -24.46 -3.42
C LEU A 1 -23.96 -24.81 -2.60
N LYS A 2 -23.50 -26.07 -2.64
CA LYS A 2 -22.32 -26.52 -1.88
C LYS A 2 -21.07 -25.68 -2.21
N ALA A 3 -20.72 -25.49 -3.46
CA ALA A 3 -19.58 -24.69 -3.88
C ALA A 3 -19.66 -23.21 -3.42
N TYR A 4 -20.85 -22.67 -3.31
CA TYR A 4 -21.09 -21.33 -2.77
C TYR A 4 -20.89 -21.30 -1.25
N GLN A 5 -21.40 -22.29 -0.54
CA GLN A 5 -21.22 -22.42 0.92
C GLN A 5 -19.74 -22.64 1.27
N ASP A 6 -19.02 -23.47 0.50
CA ASP A 6 -17.60 -23.71 0.68
C ASP A 6 -16.78 -22.42 0.47
N ARG A 7 -17.16 -21.58 -0.51
CA ARG A 7 -16.54 -20.27 -0.73
C ARG A 7 -16.80 -19.28 0.41
N LEU A 8 -18.01 -19.26 0.96
CA LEU A 8 -18.32 -18.42 2.12
C LEU A 8 -17.53 -18.83 3.35
N ALA A 9 -17.46 -20.13 3.63
CA ALA A 9 -16.68 -20.65 4.73
C ALA A 9 -15.17 -20.36 4.58
N GLU A 10 -14.64 -20.46 3.34
CA GLU A 10 -13.27 -20.12 3.04
C GLU A 10 -13.01 -18.61 3.22
N ALA A 11 -13.92 -17.74 2.77
CA ALA A 11 -13.82 -16.30 2.96
C ALA A 11 -13.82 -15.92 4.44
N GLU A 12 -14.67 -16.54 5.25
CA GLU A 12 -14.72 -16.33 6.70
C GLU A 12 -13.43 -16.78 7.39
N ARG A 13 -12.89 -17.92 6.98
CA ARG A 13 -11.63 -18.44 7.50
C ARG A 13 -10.44 -17.53 7.19
N ARG A 14 -10.49 -16.78 6.08
CA ARG A 14 -9.45 -15.85 5.61
C ARG A 14 -9.66 -14.41 6.07
N ASP A 15 -10.73 -14.10 6.79
CA ASP A 15 -11.04 -12.74 7.22
C ASP A 15 -9.82 -12.12 7.93
N HIS A 16 -9.35 -10.99 7.41
CA HIS A 16 -8.14 -10.32 7.93
C HIS A 16 -8.32 -9.84 9.36
N ARG A 17 -9.54 -9.54 9.81
CA ARG A 17 -9.80 -9.11 11.20
C ARG A 17 -9.55 -10.25 12.17
N ARG A 18 -9.96 -11.46 11.80
CA ARG A 18 -9.70 -12.68 12.56
C ARG A 18 -8.22 -13.04 12.55
N LEU A 19 -7.63 -13.14 11.37
CA LEU A 19 -6.22 -13.50 11.20
C LEU A 19 -5.29 -12.44 11.82
N GLY A 20 -5.65 -11.16 11.71
CA GLY A 20 -4.92 -10.07 12.35
C GLY A 20 -4.85 -10.20 13.87
N ALA A 21 -5.94 -10.63 14.51
CA ALA A 21 -5.96 -10.91 15.95
C ALA A 21 -5.18 -12.19 16.29
N GLU A 22 -5.41 -13.29 15.56
CA GLU A 22 -4.74 -14.58 15.80
C GLU A 22 -3.21 -14.49 15.63
N LEU A 23 -2.75 -13.70 14.66
CA LEU A 23 -1.33 -13.51 14.34
C LEU A 23 -0.72 -12.27 15.01
N ASP A 24 -1.49 -11.55 15.81
CA ASP A 24 -1.07 -10.33 16.52
C ASP A 24 -0.51 -9.25 15.60
N LEU A 25 -1.22 -8.96 14.50
CA LEU A 25 -0.76 -8.02 13.49
C LEU A 25 -1.25 -6.59 13.72
N PHE A 26 -2.51 -6.41 14.10
CA PHE A 26 -3.15 -5.10 14.32
C PHE A 26 -4.38 -5.22 15.21
N SER A 27 -4.83 -4.07 15.70
CA SER A 27 -6.08 -3.94 16.46
C SER A 27 -6.76 -2.60 16.18
N PHE A 28 -7.98 -2.46 16.66
CA PHE A 28 -8.79 -1.23 16.61
C PHE A 28 -9.23 -0.85 18.03
N PRO A 29 -8.35 -0.22 18.82
CA PRO A 29 -8.68 0.20 20.18
C PRO A 29 -9.85 1.18 20.20
N GLU A 30 -10.82 0.96 21.08
CA GLU A 30 -12.00 1.82 21.21
C GLU A 30 -11.63 3.27 21.56
N GLU A 31 -10.56 3.44 22.32
CA GLU A 31 -10.04 4.74 22.73
C GLU A 31 -9.60 5.63 21.58
N LEU A 32 -9.23 5.05 20.44
CA LEU A 32 -8.85 5.80 19.24
C LEU A 32 -10.04 6.19 18.38
N GLY A 33 -11.11 5.42 18.45
CA GLY A 33 -12.28 5.62 17.61
C GLY A 33 -12.31 4.72 16.38
N SER A 34 -13.47 4.70 15.72
CA SER A 34 -13.76 3.83 14.59
C SER A 34 -12.89 4.12 13.37
N GLY A 35 -12.36 3.08 12.74
CA GLY A 35 -11.60 3.20 11.49
C GLY A 35 -10.17 3.73 11.65
N LEU A 36 -9.61 3.63 12.84
CA LEU A 36 -8.23 4.07 13.16
C LEU A 36 -7.42 2.86 13.66
N PRO A 37 -6.74 2.13 12.78
CA PRO A 37 -6.00 0.94 13.14
C PRO A 37 -4.69 1.25 13.87
N VAL A 38 -4.30 0.31 14.74
CA VAL A 38 -2.97 0.27 15.36
C VAL A 38 -2.27 -1.00 14.87
N PHE A 39 -1.06 -0.85 14.34
CA PHE A 39 -0.22 -1.99 13.96
C PHE A 39 0.63 -2.43 15.15
N HIS A 40 0.53 -3.71 15.48
CA HIS A 40 1.37 -4.35 16.49
C HIS A 40 2.77 -4.64 15.90
N PRO A 41 3.77 -5.03 16.70
CA PRO A 41 5.12 -5.23 16.19
C PRO A 41 5.21 -6.13 14.97
N LYS A 42 4.46 -7.23 14.93
CA LYS A 42 4.45 -8.15 13.78
C LYS A 42 3.80 -7.53 12.54
N GLY A 43 2.67 -6.86 12.68
CA GLY A 43 2.03 -6.11 11.60
C GLY A 43 2.88 -4.93 11.14
N GLY A 44 3.56 -4.27 12.07
CA GLY A 44 4.51 -3.19 11.79
C GLY A 44 5.68 -3.64 10.92
N VAL A 45 6.17 -4.87 11.10
CA VAL A 45 7.21 -5.45 10.23
C VAL A 45 6.69 -5.61 8.80
N ILE A 46 5.51 -6.19 8.63
CA ILE A 46 4.92 -6.36 7.29
C ILE A 46 4.73 -5.00 6.61
N LYS A 47 4.17 -4.03 7.33
CA LYS A 47 3.98 -2.66 6.84
C LYS A 47 5.30 -2.03 6.39
N ARG A 48 6.34 -2.14 7.22
CA ARG A 48 7.68 -1.62 6.91
C ARG A 48 8.27 -2.28 5.66
N GLU A 49 8.24 -3.61 5.57
CA GLU A 49 8.76 -4.34 4.40
C GLU A 49 8.03 -3.94 3.11
N MET A 50 6.71 -3.77 3.19
CA MET A 50 5.92 -3.28 2.07
C MET A 50 6.37 -1.87 1.64
N GLU A 51 6.50 -0.96 2.59
CA GLU A 51 6.88 0.44 2.33
C GLU A 51 8.31 0.55 1.80
N ASP A 52 9.26 -0.16 2.40
CA ASP A 52 10.67 -0.11 2.00
C ASP A 52 10.87 -0.64 0.58
N TYR A 53 10.21 -1.74 0.24
CA TYR A 53 10.27 -2.30 -1.11
C TYR A 53 9.68 -1.35 -2.16
N VAL A 54 8.50 -0.84 -1.90
CA VAL A 54 7.80 0.08 -2.80
C VAL A 54 8.57 1.39 -2.95
N ARG A 55 9.14 1.91 -1.87
CA ARG A 55 9.99 3.11 -1.92
C ARG A 55 11.21 2.89 -2.80
N ALA A 56 11.92 1.78 -2.62
CA ALA A 56 13.08 1.45 -3.43
C ALA A 56 12.73 1.37 -4.92
N ARG A 57 11.64 0.67 -5.27
CA ARG A 57 11.16 0.54 -6.66
C ARG A 57 10.78 1.88 -7.27
N HIS A 58 10.15 2.78 -6.51
CA HIS A 58 9.82 4.12 -6.99
C HIS A 58 11.06 4.94 -7.31
N ILE A 59 12.07 4.90 -6.44
CA ILE A 59 13.33 5.62 -6.65
C ILE A 59 14.04 5.09 -7.89
N GLU A 60 14.08 3.79 -8.09
CA GLU A 60 14.64 3.15 -9.30
C GLU A 60 13.95 3.62 -10.58
N GLU A 61 12.63 3.83 -10.54
CA GLU A 61 11.83 4.33 -11.67
C GLU A 61 11.89 5.86 -11.85
N GLY A 62 12.70 6.55 -11.08
CA GLY A 62 12.93 7.99 -11.20
C GLY A 62 11.87 8.86 -10.48
N PHE A 63 11.13 8.30 -9.51
CA PHE A 63 10.29 9.09 -8.63
C PHE A 63 11.13 9.79 -7.56
N GLU A 64 10.78 11.02 -7.24
CA GLU A 64 11.38 11.80 -6.16
C GLU A 64 10.49 11.71 -4.92
N TYR A 65 11.08 11.27 -3.80
CA TYR A 65 10.36 11.11 -2.53
C TYR A 65 10.16 12.45 -1.84
N VAL A 66 8.94 12.75 -1.46
CA VAL A 66 8.57 13.99 -0.77
C VAL A 66 7.80 13.71 0.51
N GLY A 67 7.63 14.73 1.35
CA GLY A 67 6.82 14.66 2.56
C GLY A 67 5.98 15.91 2.71
N THR A 68 4.70 15.75 3.05
CA THR A 68 3.76 16.86 3.20
C THR A 68 3.02 16.78 4.54
N PRO A 69 2.57 17.92 5.11
CA PRO A 69 1.89 17.94 6.39
C PRO A 69 0.49 17.34 6.31
N HIS A 70 -0.04 16.92 7.46
CA HIS A 70 -1.36 16.30 7.59
C HIS A 70 -2.51 17.32 7.59
N ILE A 71 -2.24 18.56 7.92
CA ILE A 71 -3.22 19.63 8.07
C ILE A 71 -2.86 20.82 7.17
N SER A 72 -3.86 21.57 6.78
CA SER A 72 -3.70 22.78 5.99
C SER A 72 -4.83 23.77 6.25
N LYS A 73 -4.58 25.05 5.98
CA LYS A 73 -5.62 26.07 5.97
C LYS A 73 -6.70 25.76 4.94
N GLU A 74 -7.94 26.12 5.25
CA GLU A 74 -9.10 25.89 4.39
C GLU A 74 -8.92 26.38 2.95
N HIS A 75 -8.21 27.50 2.76
CA HIS A 75 -8.00 28.09 1.44
C HIS A 75 -7.41 27.11 0.42
N LEU A 76 -6.49 26.25 0.83
CA LEU A 76 -5.90 25.24 -0.05
C LEU A 76 -6.96 24.29 -0.61
N PHE A 77 -7.92 23.89 0.23
CA PHE A 77 -8.98 22.96 -0.16
C PHE A 77 -10.12 23.63 -0.93
N HIS A 78 -10.31 24.95 -0.81
CA HIS A 78 -11.12 25.72 -1.74
C HIS A 78 -10.46 25.81 -3.11
N LEU A 79 -9.17 26.12 -3.16
CA LEU A 79 -8.39 26.20 -4.39
C LEU A 79 -8.42 24.89 -5.17
N SER A 80 -8.21 23.76 -4.49
CA SER A 80 -8.20 22.43 -5.10
C SER A 80 -9.59 21.91 -5.50
N GLY A 81 -10.66 22.48 -4.94
CA GLY A 81 -12.03 22.02 -5.15
C GLY A 81 -12.50 20.95 -4.17
N HIS A 82 -11.69 20.54 -3.21
CA HIS A 82 -12.09 19.51 -2.25
C HIS A 82 -13.25 19.97 -1.35
N LEU A 83 -13.21 21.21 -0.83
CA LEU A 83 -14.31 21.73 -0.01
C LEU A 83 -15.61 21.86 -0.81
N PRO A 84 -15.65 22.44 -2.03
CA PRO A 84 -16.88 22.52 -2.81
C PRO A 84 -17.48 21.16 -3.22
N TYR A 85 -16.65 20.13 -3.47
CA TYR A 85 -17.10 18.86 -4.08
C TYR A 85 -16.95 17.63 -3.19
N TYR A 86 -16.18 17.71 -2.09
CA TYR A 86 -15.85 16.57 -1.24
C TYR A 86 -16.00 16.83 0.25
N ALA A 87 -16.64 17.94 0.65
CA ALA A 87 -16.75 18.35 2.07
C ALA A 87 -17.32 17.25 2.99
N ASP A 88 -18.28 16.47 2.51
CA ASP A 88 -18.91 15.39 3.27
C ASP A 88 -17.94 14.25 3.64
N GLY A 89 -16.87 14.10 2.89
CA GLY A 89 -15.80 13.13 3.11
C GLY A 89 -14.65 13.67 3.95
N MET A 90 -14.71 14.91 4.41
CA MET A 90 -13.66 15.55 5.20
C MET A 90 -14.06 15.61 6.68
N PHE A 91 -13.07 15.41 7.58
CA PHE A 91 -13.28 15.71 8.99
C PHE A 91 -13.59 17.19 9.18
N PRO A 92 -14.43 17.54 10.17
CA PRO A 92 -14.73 18.94 10.48
C PRO A 92 -13.47 19.78 10.74
N PRO A 93 -13.50 21.07 10.43
CA PRO A 93 -12.33 21.93 10.63
C PRO A 93 -11.98 22.11 12.11
N MET A 94 -10.69 22.36 12.33
CA MET A 94 -10.16 22.85 13.60
C MET A 94 -10.06 24.36 13.52
N HIS A 95 -10.79 25.09 14.36
CA HIS A 95 -10.76 26.54 14.42
C HIS A 95 -9.70 27.00 15.43
N ILE A 96 -8.68 27.71 14.95
CA ILE A 96 -7.55 28.15 15.79
C ILE A 96 -7.21 29.62 15.56
N ASP A 97 -6.38 30.17 16.45
CA ASP A 97 -5.85 31.54 16.38
C ASP A 97 -6.91 32.65 16.48
N ALA A 98 -8.11 32.35 17.02
CA ALA A 98 -9.09 33.36 17.35
C ALA A 98 -8.68 34.14 18.60
N GLU A 99 -8.79 35.47 18.55
CA GLU A 99 -8.52 36.33 19.68
C GLU A 99 -9.79 37.08 20.05
N TYR A 100 -10.06 37.18 21.37
CA TYR A 100 -11.25 37.81 21.89
C TYR A 100 -10.86 38.98 22.78
N ASN A 101 -11.70 40.00 22.85
CA ASN A 101 -11.64 41.08 23.79
C ASN A 101 -12.22 40.64 25.17
N ASP A 102 -12.00 41.41 26.20
CA ASP A 102 -12.50 41.12 27.56
C ASP A 102 -14.04 41.02 27.62
N ASP A 103 -14.75 41.67 26.71
CA ASP A 103 -16.20 41.64 26.60
C ASP A 103 -16.72 40.44 25.79
N GLY A 104 -15.82 39.54 25.34
CA GLY A 104 -16.14 38.35 24.50
C GLY A 104 -16.32 38.62 23.00
N SER A 105 -16.20 39.89 22.58
CA SER A 105 -16.21 40.22 21.15
C SER A 105 -14.94 39.71 20.46
N VAL A 106 -15.06 39.38 19.16
CA VAL A 106 -13.93 38.89 18.38
C VAL A 106 -12.98 40.05 18.07
N ARG A 107 -11.76 39.98 18.59
CA ARG A 107 -10.67 40.91 18.24
C ARG A 107 -10.00 40.54 16.94
N LYS A 108 -9.74 39.24 16.75
CA LYS A 108 -9.16 38.69 15.54
C LYS A 108 -9.91 37.40 15.20
N PRO A 109 -10.46 37.29 13.99
CA PRO A 109 -11.06 36.03 13.54
C PRO A 109 -9.99 34.95 13.46
N GLY A 110 -10.34 33.76 13.90
CA GLY A 110 -9.47 32.59 13.76
C GLY A 110 -9.40 32.08 12.31
N GLN A 111 -8.74 30.98 12.16
CA GLN A 111 -8.59 30.30 10.89
C GLN A 111 -9.02 28.85 11.03
N ASP A 112 -9.61 28.31 9.98
CA ASP A 112 -9.98 26.91 9.89
C ASP A 112 -8.85 26.11 9.23
N TYR A 113 -8.45 25.01 9.91
CA TYR A 113 -7.53 24.02 9.41
C TYR A 113 -8.26 22.70 9.25
N TYR A 114 -7.93 21.97 8.19
CA TYR A 114 -8.51 20.67 7.88
C TYR A 114 -7.44 19.58 7.87
N LEU A 115 -7.81 18.38 8.29
CA LEU A 115 -7.06 17.17 7.94
C LEU A 115 -7.21 16.92 6.45
N LYS A 116 -6.10 16.66 5.75
CA LYS A 116 -6.14 16.42 4.31
C LYS A 116 -6.84 15.10 3.97
N PRO A 117 -7.81 15.12 3.05
CA PRO A 117 -8.44 13.89 2.54
C PRO A 117 -7.64 13.26 1.39
N MET A 118 -6.75 14.03 0.77
CA MET A 118 -5.89 13.66 -0.36
C MET A 118 -4.59 14.44 -0.32
N ASN A 119 -3.54 13.93 -0.98
CA ASN A 119 -2.21 14.55 -0.99
C ASN A 119 -1.99 15.49 -2.18
N CYS A 120 -2.81 15.43 -3.22
CA CYS A 120 -2.62 16.16 -4.46
C CYS A 120 -2.48 17.69 -4.30
N PRO A 121 -3.23 18.38 -3.42
CA PRO A 121 -3.04 19.81 -3.25
C PRO A 121 -1.62 20.18 -2.79
N MET A 122 -1.04 19.37 -1.91
CA MET A 122 0.29 19.60 -1.37
C MET A 122 1.38 19.37 -2.41
N HIS A 123 1.25 18.33 -3.23
CA HIS A 123 2.19 18.07 -4.34
C HIS A 123 2.16 19.20 -5.38
N ASN A 124 0.99 19.79 -5.64
CA ASN A 124 0.87 20.95 -6.49
C ASN A 124 1.62 22.18 -5.93
N LEU A 125 1.63 22.35 -4.60
CA LEU A 125 2.44 23.40 -3.96
C LEU A 125 3.95 23.15 -4.13
N ILE A 126 4.38 21.89 -4.10
CA ILE A 126 5.80 21.54 -4.37
C ILE A 126 6.14 21.90 -5.82
N TYR A 127 5.31 21.51 -6.78
CA TYR A 127 5.53 21.88 -8.18
C TYR A 127 5.62 23.42 -8.35
N ARG A 128 4.69 24.16 -7.76
CA ARG A 128 4.58 25.60 -7.87
C ARG A 128 5.63 26.39 -7.09
N SER A 129 6.40 25.72 -6.22
CA SER A 129 7.36 26.39 -5.34
C SER A 129 8.48 27.16 -6.07
N ARG A 130 8.72 26.85 -7.34
CA ARG A 130 9.66 27.54 -8.21
C ARG A 130 9.27 27.42 -9.68
N GLY A 131 9.92 28.20 -10.54
CA GLY A 131 9.77 28.05 -11.99
C GLY A 131 10.25 26.68 -12.47
N ARG A 132 9.56 26.14 -13.48
CA ARG A 132 9.84 24.83 -14.07
C ARG A 132 10.17 24.97 -15.55
N SER A 133 11.10 24.13 -16.01
CA SER A 133 11.47 24.01 -17.43
C SER A 133 10.95 22.68 -17.98
N TYR A 134 10.63 22.64 -19.28
CA TYR A 134 10.27 21.40 -19.98
C TYR A 134 11.32 20.28 -19.80
N ARG A 135 12.58 20.66 -19.54
CA ARG A 135 13.66 19.68 -19.31
C ARG A 135 13.55 18.92 -18.00
N GLU A 136 12.74 19.44 -17.06
CA GLU A 136 12.47 18.79 -15.77
C GLU A 136 11.27 17.86 -15.83
N LEU A 137 10.56 17.84 -16.97
CA LEU A 137 9.38 17.00 -17.16
C LEU A 137 9.72 15.72 -17.93
N PRO A 138 9.17 14.57 -17.55
CA PRO A 138 8.17 14.39 -16.49
C PRO A 138 8.79 14.55 -15.10
N LEU A 139 8.10 15.28 -14.22
CA LEU A 139 8.40 15.35 -12.80
C LEU A 139 7.50 14.37 -12.06
N ARG A 140 8.09 13.43 -11.35
CA ARG A 140 7.38 12.36 -10.65
C ARG A 140 7.62 12.50 -9.15
N LEU A 141 6.57 12.93 -8.42
CA LEU A 141 6.60 13.07 -6.96
C LEU A 141 5.87 11.90 -6.31
N PHE A 142 6.43 11.39 -5.24
CA PHE A 142 5.89 10.24 -4.51
C PHE A 142 6.07 10.40 -3.01
N GLU A 143 5.06 10.02 -2.22
CA GLU A 143 5.15 9.91 -0.77
C GLU A 143 4.27 8.78 -0.23
N PHE A 144 4.61 8.29 0.96
CA PHE A 144 3.65 7.61 1.81
C PHE A 144 2.88 8.66 2.60
N GLY A 145 1.80 9.15 2.00
CA GLY A 145 1.02 10.26 2.54
C GLY A 145 -0.14 9.77 3.40
N SER A 146 -0.18 10.23 4.66
CA SER A 146 -1.33 9.98 5.53
C SER A 146 -2.47 10.90 5.17
N VAL A 147 -3.63 10.32 4.91
CA VAL A 147 -4.87 11.04 4.60
C VAL A 147 -6.00 10.59 5.53
N TYR A 148 -6.99 11.45 5.68
CA TYR A 148 -8.07 11.27 6.63
C TYR A 148 -9.40 11.51 5.94
N ARG A 149 -10.32 10.54 6.04
CA ARG A 149 -11.63 10.60 5.40
C ARG A 149 -12.72 10.32 6.42
N TYR A 150 -13.70 11.20 6.47
CA TYR A 150 -14.83 11.05 7.37
C TYR A 150 -15.82 10.02 6.80
N GLU A 151 -15.47 8.76 6.97
CA GLU A 151 -16.36 7.65 6.62
C GLU A 151 -17.40 7.45 7.72
N LYS A 152 -18.65 7.23 7.34
CA LYS A 152 -19.71 6.89 8.30
C LYS A 152 -19.34 5.59 9.02
N SER A 153 -19.64 5.50 10.33
CA SER A 153 -19.28 4.33 11.13
C SER A 153 -19.81 3.00 10.58
N GLY A 154 -20.99 3.02 9.96
CA GLY A 154 -21.58 1.81 9.36
C GLY A 154 -20.89 1.28 8.10
N VAL A 155 -19.96 2.04 7.50
CA VAL A 155 -19.22 1.59 6.31
C VAL A 155 -17.76 1.24 6.62
N VAL A 156 -17.27 1.54 7.82
CA VAL A 156 -15.93 1.15 8.27
C VAL A 156 -15.84 -0.37 8.36
N HIS A 157 -14.78 -0.96 7.83
CA HIS A 157 -14.61 -2.42 7.79
C HIS A 157 -13.13 -2.82 7.88
N GLY A 158 -12.69 -3.21 9.08
CA GLY A 158 -11.32 -3.65 9.31
C GLY A 158 -10.29 -2.69 8.71
N LEU A 159 -9.29 -3.23 8.02
CA LEU A 159 -8.27 -2.47 7.29
C LEU A 159 -8.72 -2.05 5.89
N THR A 160 -9.78 -2.63 5.35
CA THR A 160 -10.19 -2.39 3.96
C THR A 160 -10.97 -1.10 3.78
N ARG A 161 -11.56 -0.57 4.84
CA ARG A 161 -12.24 0.72 4.83
C ARG A 161 -12.07 1.44 6.17
N VAL A 162 -11.19 2.41 6.19
CA VAL A 162 -10.70 3.11 7.38
C VAL A 162 -10.90 4.62 7.26
N ARG A 163 -10.75 5.34 8.38
CA ARG A 163 -10.83 6.81 8.44
C ARG A 163 -9.46 7.48 8.37
N GLY A 164 -8.42 6.81 8.84
CA GLY A 164 -7.03 7.26 8.72
C GLY A 164 -6.22 6.21 7.99
N MET A 165 -5.51 6.60 6.93
CA MET A 165 -4.79 5.67 6.08
C MET A 165 -3.52 6.29 5.52
N THR A 166 -2.58 5.44 5.15
CA THR A 166 -1.35 5.84 4.45
C THR A 166 -1.44 5.39 3.00
N GLN A 167 -1.40 6.35 2.07
CA GLN A 167 -1.38 6.07 0.64
C GLN A 167 0.05 6.10 0.11
N ASP A 168 0.39 5.16 -0.76
CA ASP A 168 1.55 5.24 -1.64
C ASP A 168 1.19 6.10 -2.84
N ASP A 169 1.19 7.39 -2.62
CA ASP A 169 0.60 8.39 -3.50
C ASP A 169 1.64 9.05 -4.38
N ALA A 170 1.39 9.10 -5.68
CA ALA A 170 2.28 9.73 -6.63
C ALA A 170 1.52 10.66 -7.57
N HIS A 171 2.18 11.76 -7.92
CA HIS A 171 1.69 12.71 -8.91
C HIS A 171 2.78 12.95 -9.95
N ILE A 172 2.44 12.76 -11.21
CA ILE A 172 3.33 12.92 -12.35
C ILE A 172 2.89 14.15 -13.10
N TYR A 173 3.81 15.08 -13.32
CA TYR A 173 3.60 16.29 -14.10
C TYR A 173 4.37 16.14 -15.41
N CYS A 174 3.68 16.21 -16.53
CA CYS A 174 4.28 15.96 -17.83
C CYS A 174 3.71 16.91 -18.90
N THR A 175 4.35 16.93 -20.07
CA THR A 175 3.80 17.61 -21.23
C THR A 175 2.70 16.75 -21.86
N ARG A 176 1.87 17.35 -22.74
CA ARG A 176 0.85 16.60 -23.48
C ARG A 176 1.47 15.51 -24.37
N GLU A 177 2.62 15.77 -24.94
CA GLU A 177 3.36 14.81 -25.77
C GLU A 177 3.88 13.62 -24.98
N GLN A 178 4.21 13.80 -23.69
CA GLN A 178 4.68 12.74 -22.77
C GLN A 178 3.55 11.92 -22.16
N MET A 179 2.32 12.43 -22.18
CA MET A 179 1.17 11.94 -21.42
C MET A 179 0.90 10.44 -21.66
N LYS A 180 0.80 10.02 -22.91
CA LYS A 180 0.46 8.62 -23.25
C LYS A 180 1.56 7.66 -22.83
N GLU A 181 2.82 8.02 -23.01
CA GLU A 181 3.97 7.23 -22.58
C GLU A 181 4.02 7.11 -21.05
N GLU A 182 3.82 8.23 -20.33
CA GLU A 182 3.79 8.22 -18.87
C GLU A 182 2.65 7.36 -18.30
N LEU A 183 1.47 7.43 -18.88
CA LEU A 183 0.33 6.58 -18.49
C LEU A 183 0.63 5.09 -18.72
N THR A 184 1.22 4.75 -19.87
CA THR A 184 1.60 3.37 -20.21
C THR A 184 2.66 2.85 -19.24
N THR A 185 3.71 3.62 -18.99
CA THR A 185 4.78 3.27 -18.04
C THR A 185 4.23 3.10 -16.63
N THR A 186 3.34 4.01 -16.20
CA THR A 186 2.70 3.95 -14.88
C THR A 186 1.85 2.70 -14.72
N LEU A 187 1.05 2.34 -15.73
CA LEU A 187 0.23 1.13 -15.68
C LEU A 187 1.09 -0.13 -15.59
N ASN A 188 2.14 -0.22 -16.39
CA ASN A 188 3.06 -1.36 -16.35
C ASN A 188 3.77 -1.48 -15.00
N PHE A 189 4.23 -0.37 -14.44
CA PHE A 189 4.85 -0.32 -13.12
C PHE A 189 3.92 -0.82 -12.01
N VAL A 190 2.66 -0.36 -12.04
CA VAL A 190 1.62 -0.82 -11.11
C VAL A 190 1.40 -2.32 -11.20
N LEU A 191 1.24 -2.85 -12.41
CA LEU A 191 0.99 -4.28 -12.61
C LEU A 191 2.18 -5.13 -12.17
N ASP A 192 3.41 -4.71 -12.45
CA ASP A 192 4.61 -5.42 -12.04
C ASP A 192 4.76 -5.46 -10.51
N LEU A 193 4.52 -4.34 -9.83
CA LEU A 193 4.56 -4.31 -8.37
C LEU A 193 3.48 -5.20 -7.74
N LEU A 194 2.27 -5.20 -8.25
CA LEU A 194 1.21 -6.09 -7.74
C LEU A 194 1.58 -7.57 -7.92
N LYS A 195 2.22 -7.92 -9.02
CA LYS A 195 2.73 -9.30 -9.25
C LYS A 195 3.80 -9.70 -8.23
N ASP A 196 4.69 -8.78 -7.87
CA ASP A 196 5.71 -9.03 -6.85
C ASP A 196 5.10 -9.38 -5.48
N TYR A 197 3.89 -8.91 -5.20
CA TYR A 197 3.12 -9.28 -4.01
C TYR A 197 2.25 -10.55 -4.19
N GLY A 198 2.30 -11.18 -5.36
CA GLY A 198 1.58 -12.43 -5.64
C GLY A 198 0.18 -12.27 -6.22
N LEU A 199 -0.20 -11.06 -6.64
CA LEU A 199 -1.46 -10.81 -7.33
C LEU A 199 -1.20 -10.79 -8.84
N ASN A 200 -1.77 -11.75 -9.57
CA ASN A 200 -1.46 -11.98 -11.00
C ASN A 200 -2.68 -11.95 -11.92
N ASP A 201 -3.89 -11.95 -11.36
CA ASP A 201 -5.13 -11.97 -12.13
C ASP A 201 -5.81 -10.60 -12.05
N PHE A 202 -5.75 -9.85 -13.15
CA PHE A 202 -6.21 -8.47 -13.23
C PHE A 202 -7.24 -8.25 -14.33
N TYR A 203 -8.12 -7.27 -14.10
CA TYR A 203 -8.83 -6.57 -15.15
C TYR A 203 -8.86 -5.07 -14.85
N LEU A 204 -9.17 -4.25 -15.84
CA LEU A 204 -9.22 -2.80 -15.70
C LEU A 204 -10.67 -2.31 -15.72
N GLU A 205 -10.91 -1.24 -14.98
CA GLU A 205 -12.19 -0.53 -14.96
C GLU A 205 -11.94 0.92 -15.34
N LEU A 206 -12.67 1.41 -16.33
CA LEU A 206 -12.59 2.80 -16.77
C LEU A 206 -13.76 3.58 -16.20
N SER A 207 -13.47 4.46 -15.26
CA SER A 207 -14.46 5.35 -14.63
C SER A 207 -14.53 6.67 -15.38
N THR A 208 -15.72 7.05 -15.80
CA THR A 208 -15.98 8.27 -16.56
C THR A 208 -16.68 9.31 -15.71
N LYS A 209 -16.85 10.51 -16.29
CA LYS A 209 -17.42 11.69 -15.64
C LYS A 209 -18.76 11.44 -14.96
N ASP A 210 -18.91 11.90 -13.72
CA ASP A 210 -20.21 12.11 -13.08
C ASP A 210 -20.79 13.43 -13.61
N PRO A 211 -21.92 13.40 -14.32
CA PRO A 211 -22.48 14.60 -14.93
C PRO A 211 -22.95 15.66 -13.94
N GLU A 212 -23.11 15.30 -12.66
CA GLU A 212 -23.55 16.21 -11.60
C GLU A 212 -22.39 16.80 -10.77
N LYS A 213 -21.21 16.16 -10.81
CA LYS A 213 -20.07 16.51 -9.95
C LYS A 213 -18.75 16.48 -10.70
N PHE A 214 -18.49 17.49 -11.51
CA PHE A 214 -17.23 17.61 -12.25
C PHE A 214 -16.77 19.05 -12.40
N VAL A 215 -15.49 19.23 -12.64
CA VAL A 215 -14.86 20.49 -13.04
C VAL A 215 -14.28 20.36 -14.44
N GLY A 216 -14.14 21.50 -15.13
CA GLY A 216 -13.60 21.56 -16.49
C GLY A 216 -14.68 21.44 -17.57
N SER A 217 -14.24 21.43 -18.84
CA SER A 217 -15.12 21.35 -20.00
C SER A 217 -15.35 19.90 -20.45
N ASP A 218 -16.41 19.71 -21.24
CA ASP A 218 -16.70 18.38 -21.82
C ASP A 218 -15.57 17.93 -22.76
N GLU A 219 -14.97 18.84 -23.52
CA GLU A 219 -13.86 18.54 -24.44
C GLU A 219 -12.63 18.00 -23.71
N ILE A 220 -12.28 18.59 -22.55
CA ILE A 220 -11.19 18.10 -21.70
C ILE A 220 -11.47 16.69 -21.20
N TRP A 221 -12.69 16.43 -20.75
CA TRP A 221 -13.09 15.13 -20.28
C TRP A 221 -13.10 14.06 -21.39
N GLU A 222 -13.54 14.42 -22.59
CA GLU A 222 -13.52 13.53 -23.75
C GLU A 222 -12.09 13.16 -24.16
N GLU A 223 -11.19 14.13 -24.21
CA GLU A 223 -9.77 13.91 -24.51
C GLU A 223 -9.13 12.99 -23.45
N ALA A 224 -9.31 13.31 -22.18
CA ALA A 224 -8.74 12.54 -21.08
C ALA A 224 -9.26 11.09 -21.05
N THR A 225 -10.57 10.93 -21.21
CA THR A 225 -11.21 9.61 -21.22
C THR A 225 -10.74 8.77 -22.41
N ARG A 226 -10.66 9.34 -23.60
CA ARG A 226 -10.15 8.66 -24.79
C ARG A 226 -8.70 8.22 -24.61
N THR A 227 -7.84 9.07 -24.07
CA THR A 227 -6.43 8.75 -23.86
C THR A 227 -6.26 7.60 -22.87
N LEU A 228 -7.00 7.62 -21.76
CA LEU A 228 -6.99 6.50 -20.80
C LEU A 228 -7.53 5.20 -21.39
N ALA A 229 -8.60 5.26 -22.19
CA ALA A 229 -9.15 4.10 -22.88
C ALA A 229 -8.13 3.48 -23.84
N GLU A 230 -7.42 4.28 -24.62
CA GLU A 230 -6.37 3.80 -25.52
C GLU A 230 -5.23 3.08 -24.76
N VAL A 231 -4.78 3.63 -23.65
CA VAL A 231 -3.74 3.01 -22.80
C VAL A 231 -4.24 1.71 -22.18
N ALA A 232 -5.47 1.69 -21.68
CA ALA A 232 -6.07 0.49 -21.10
C ALA A 232 -6.26 -0.63 -22.14
N GLU A 233 -6.76 -0.33 -23.31
CA GLU A 233 -6.93 -1.28 -24.41
C GLU A 233 -5.60 -1.85 -24.89
N ALA A 234 -4.55 -1.02 -24.98
CA ALA A 234 -3.21 -1.45 -25.39
C ALA A 234 -2.56 -2.42 -24.39
N SER A 235 -3.00 -2.47 -23.14
CA SER A 235 -2.50 -3.42 -22.13
C SER A 235 -2.91 -4.87 -22.41
N GLY A 236 -3.93 -5.10 -23.24
CA GLY A 236 -4.49 -6.41 -23.50
C GLY A 236 -5.36 -6.98 -22.36
N LEU A 237 -5.53 -6.26 -21.26
CA LEU A 237 -6.41 -6.66 -20.17
C LEU A 237 -7.88 -6.35 -20.50
N GLN A 238 -8.78 -7.14 -19.90
CA GLN A 238 -10.22 -6.85 -20.00
C GLN A 238 -10.50 -5.46 -19.45
N LEU A 239 -11.26 -4.65 -20.19
CA LEU A 239 -11.69 -3.32 -19.79
C LEU A 239 -13.19 -3.30 -19.53
N VAL A 240 -13.58 -2.91 -18.32
CA VAL A 240 -14.98 -2.82 -17.90
C VAL A 240 -15.34 -1.34 -17.72
N PRO A 241 -16.45 -0.84 -18.30
CA PRO A 241 -16.89 0.53 -18.11
C PRO A 241 -17.48 0.74 -16.70
N ASP A 242 -17.21 1.91 -16.12
CA ASP A 242 -17.78 2.40 -14.85
C ASP A 242 -18.29 3.85 -15.04
N PRO A 243 -19.49 4.02 -15.64
CA PRO A 243 -20.04 5.35 -15.88
C PRO A 243 -20.30 6.11 -14.58
N GLY A 244 -19.81 7.34 -14.50
CA GLY A 244 -20.04 8.23 -13.37
C GLY A 244 -19.12 7.97 -12.16
N GLY A 245 -18.22 6.99 -12.22
CA GLY A 245 -17.35 6.60 -11.10
C GLY A 245 -16.07 7.42 -10.95
N ALA A 246 -15.80 8.36 -11.84
CA ALA A 246 -14.59 9.17 -11.80
C ALA A 246 -14.57 10.18 -10.65
N ALA A 247 -13.35 10.64 -10.28
CA ALA A 247 -13.18 11.80 -9.43
C ALA A 247 -13.71 13.06 -10.12
N PHE A 248 -14.01 14.10 -9.35
CA PHE A 248 -14.55 15.36 -9.90
C PHE A 248 -13.59 16.07 -10.87
N TYR A 249 -12.30 15.77 -10.82
CA TYR A 249 -11.26 16.45 -11.61
C TYR A 249 -10.76 15.66 -12.83
N GLY A 250 -11.09 14.37 -12.98
CA GLY A 250 -10.64 13.59 -14.12
C GLY A 250 -11.10 12.13 -14.12
N PRO A 251 -11.10 11.49 -15.30
CA PRO A 251 -11.38 10.07 -15.45
C PRO A 251 -10.27 9.21 -14.85
N LYS A 252 -10.57 7.95 -14.55
CA LYS A 252 -9.61 7.03 -13.98
C LYS A 252 -9.66 5.62 -14.55
N ILE A 253 -8.50 4.97 -14.56
CA ILE A 253 -8.37 3.52 -14.65
C ILE A 253 -8.21 2.98 -13.23
N SER A 254 -9.02 1.98 -12.87
CA SER A 254 -8.84 1.19 -11.66
C SER A 254 -8.33 -0.19 -12.03
N VAL A 255 -7.28 -0.64 -11.35
CA VAL A 255 -6.79 -2.02 -11.48
C VAL A 255 -7.54 -2.87 -10.47
N GLN A 256 -8.30 -3.84 -10.96
CA GLN A 256 -9.01 -4.82 -10.19
C GLN A 256 -8.19 -6.11 -10.15
N ALA A 257 -7.92 -6.62 -8.96
CA ALA A 257 -7.18 -7.86 -8.76
C ALA A 257 -8.07 -8.93 -8.14
N ARG A 258 -7.93 -10.18 -8.60
CA ARG A 258 -8.60 -11.33 -7.99
C ARG A 258 -7.66 -12.01 -7.01
N ASP A 259 -8.17 -12.28 -5.83
CA ASP A 259 -7.41 -13.00 -4.80
C ASP A 259 -7.46 -14.53 -5.02
N ALA A 260 -6.81 -15.26 -4.09
CA ALA A 260 -6.69 -16.73 -4.18
C ALA A 260 -8.02 -17.48 -4.21
N ILE A 261 -9.12 -16.88 -3.80
CA ILE A 261 -10.46 -17.49 -3.83
C ILE A 261 -11.40 -16.82 -4.83
N GLY A 262 -10.84 -15.99 -5.73
CA GLY A 262 -11.56 -15.35 -6.83
C GLY A 262 -12.37 -14.12 -6.47
N ARG A 263 -12.20 -13.53 -5.27
CA ARG A 263 -12.81 -12.26 -4.93
C ARG A 263 -12.07 -11.12 -5.59
N THR A 264 -12.81 -10.11 -6.05
CA THR A 264 -12.25 -8.94 -6.71
C THR A 264 -12.01 -7.82 -5.70
N TRP A 265 -10.82 -7.22 -5.78
CA TRP A 265 -10.42 -6.07 -4.98
C TRP A 265 -9.93 -4.96 -5.89
N GLN A 266 -10.44 -3.74 -5.69
CA GLN A 266 -9.87 -2.56 -6.32
C GLN A 266 -8.54 -2.24 -5.64
N MET A 267 -7.45 -2.30 -6.42
CA MET A 267 -6.10 -2.06 -5.92
C MET A 267 -5.63 -0.66 -6.30
N SER A 268 -5.27 -0.47 -7.54
CA SER A 268 -4.60 0.74 -7.99
C SER A 268 -5.55 1.66 -8.75
N THR A 269 -5.26 2.96 -8.70
CA THR A 269 -5.94 3.96 -9.51
C THR A 269 -4.93 4.81 -10.26
N ILE A 270 -5.23 5.11 -11.52
CA ILE A 270 -4.49 6.04 -12.37
C ILE A 270 -5.50 7.03 -12.94
N GLN A 271 -5.30 8.31 -12.63
CA GLN A 271 -6.23 9.38 -13.02
C GLN A 271 -5.50 10.41 -13.86
N LEU A 272 -6.12 10.82 -14.97
CA LEU A 272 -5.63 11.87 -15.83
C LEU A 272 -6.36 13.17 -15.52
N ASP A 273 -5.62 14.24 -15.27
CA ASP A 273 -6.14 15.50 -14.77
C ASP A 273 -5.55 16.69 -15.50
N PHE A 274 -6.42 17.43 -16.21
CA PHE A 274 -6.12 18.73 -16.81
C PHE A 274 -6.62 19.90 -15.94
N ASN A 275 -7.40 19.64 -14.91
CA ASN A 275 -8.16 20.65 -14.16
C ASN A 275 -7.38 21.22 -12.99
N LEU A 276 -6.77 20.39 -12.15
CA LEU A 276 -5.99 20.86 -11.00
C LEU A 276 -4.76 21.69 -11.42
N PRO A 277 -4.02 21.35 -12.49
CA PRO A 277 -2.98 22.22 -12.99
C PRO A 277 -3.47 23.63 -13.34
N GLU A 278 -4.64 23.78 -13.92
CA GLU A 278 -5.25 25.07 -14.20
C GLU A 278 -5.65 25.80 -12.92
N ARG A 279 -6.34 25.14 -12.01
CA ARG A 279 -6.78 25.72 -10.73
C ARG A 279 -5.63 26.22 -9.86
N PHE A 280 -4.49 25.54 -9.89
CA PHE A 280 -3.26 25.92 -9.17
C PHE A 280 -2.35 26.84 -9.97
N ASP A 281 -2.72 27.19 -11.20
CA ASP A 281 -1.92 27.98 -12.13
C ASP A 281 -0.48 27.41 -12.29
N LEU A 282 -0.40 26.11 -12.51
CA LEU A 282 0.88 25.43 -12.74
C LEU A 282 1.36 25.71 -14.17
N GLU A 283 2.64 26.04 -14.32
CA GLU A 283 3.24 26.37 -15.61
C GLU A 283 4.64 25.76 -15.73
N TYR A 284 5.08 25.57 -16.96
CA TYR A 284 6.48 25.31 -17.30
C TYR A 284 6.87 26.12 -18.54
N GLN A 285 8.16 26.42 -18.64
CA GLN A 285 8.73 27.05 -19.83
C GLN A 285 9.00 25.95 -20.88
N ALA A 286 8.34 26.04 -22.03
CA ALA A 286 8.55 25.15 -23.15
C ALA A 286 9.83 25.48 -23.93
N ALA A 287 10.24 24.57 -24.84
CA ALA A 287 11.45 24.73 -25.65
C ALA A 287 11.43 25.98 -26.53
N ASP A 288 10.26 26.44 -26.97
CA ASP A 288 10.05 27.65 -27.76
C ASP A 288 10.02 28.94 -26.91
N GLY A 289 10.25 28.83 -25.59
CA GLY A 289 10.21 29.95 -24.65
C GLY A 289 8.82 30.35 -24.16
N THR A 290 7.76 29.72 -24.66
CA THR A 290 6.39 29.97 -24.18
C THR A 290 6.12 29.28 -22.84
N ARG A 291 5.18 29.84 -22.07
CA ARG A 291 4.68 29.20 -20.86
C ARG A 291 3.50 28.30 -21.20
N GLN A 292 3.56 27.06 -20.74
CA GLN A 292 2.53 26.07 -21.00
C GLN A 292 2.10 25.39 -19.70
N ARG A 293 0.93 24.80 -19.71
CA ARG A 293 0.31 24.10 -18.60
C ARG A 293 0.71 22.62 -18.63
N PRO A 294 1.25 22.05 -17.52
CA PRO A 294 1.50 20.62 -17.48
C PRO A 294 0.21 19.82 -17.38
N VAL A 295 0.27 18.56 -17.79
CA VAL A 295 -0.73 17.56 -17.49
C VAL A 295 -0.36 16.88 -16.18
N MET A 296 -1.34 16.56 -15.37
CA MET A 296 -1.15 15.87 -14.08
C MET A 296 -1.73 14.46 -14.13
N ILE A 297 -0.95 13.50 -13.68
CA ILE A 297 -1.39 12.12 -13.51
C ILE A 297 -1.35 11.81 -12.02
N HIS A 298 -2.48 11.37 -11.47
CA HIS A 298 -2.59 10.89 -10.10
C HIS A 298 -2.50 9.37 -10.09
N ARG A 299 -1.70 8.82 -9.22
CA ARG A 299 -1.57 7.38 -9.08
C ARG A 299 -1.48 6.97 -7.62
N ALA A 300 -2.34 6.05 -7.19
CA ALA A 300 -2.20 5.27 -5.98
C ALA A 300 -2.04 3.80 -6.37
N LEU A 301 -1.00 3.12 -5.87
CA LEU A 301 -0.72 1.74 -6.24
C LEU A 301 -1.59 0.75 -5.46
N PHE A 302 -1.67 0.92 -4.14
CA PHE A 302 -2.37 0.00 -3.24
C PHE A 302 -3.75 0.49 -2.79
N GLY A 303 -4.14 1.70 -3.18
CA GLY A 303 -5.23 2.42 -2.55
C GLY A 303 -4.82 2.97 -1.18
N SER A 304 -4.47 2.10 -0.25
CA SER A 304 -3.75 2.41 0.98
C SER A 304 -2.93 1.20 1.44
N ILE A 305 -1.92 1.44 2.24
CA ILE A 305 -1.11 0.37 2.86
C ILE A 305 -1.99 -0.53 3.73
N GLU A 306 -2.90 0.07 4.51
CA GLU A 306 -3.83 -0.64 5.38
C GLU A 306 -4.72 -1.58 4.59
N ARG A 307 -5.38 -1.06 3.55
CA ARG A 307 -6.25 -1.85 2.67
C ARG A 307 -5.48 -3.00 2.02
N PHE A 308 -4.31 -2.72 1.47
CA PHE A 308 -3.51 -3.73 0.79
C PHE A 308 -3.01 -4.81 1.74
N LEU A 309 -2.59 -4.44 2.96
CA LEU A 309 -2.21 -5.42 3.99
C LEU A 309 -3.40 -6.31 4.35
N GLY A 310 -4.60 -5.77 4.48
CA GLY A 310 -5.82 -6.54 4.69
C GLY A 310 -6.08 -7.53 3.55
N VAL A 311 -5.97 -7.09 2.31
CA VAL A 311 -6.15 -7.93 1.11
C VAL A 311 -5.09 -9.04 1.05
N LEU A 312 -3.82 -8.72 1.29
CA LEU A 312 -2.75 -9.72 1.31
C LEU A 312 -2.93 -10.74 2.43
N THR A 313 -3.36 -10.30 3.61
CA THR A 313 -3.66 -11.21 4.73
C THR A 313 -4.70 -12.24 4.33
N GLU A 314 -5.76 -11.81 3.63
CA GLU A 314 -6.79 -12.71 3.14
C GLU A 314 -6.33 -13.56 1.95
N HIS A 315 -5.58 -12.98 1.02
CA HIS A 315 -5.02 -13.69 -0.13
C HIS A 315 -4.13 -14.85 0.28
N TYR A 316 -3.23 -14.63 1.23
CA TYR A 316 -2.31 -15.64 1.75
C TYR A 316 -2.89 -16.44 2.93
N ALA A 317 -4.11 -16.16 3.38
CA ALA A 317 -4.68 -16.73 4.61
C ALA A 317 -3.72 -16.59 5.83
N GLY A 318 -3.01 -15.48 5.90
CA GLY A 318 -2.01 -15.18 6.93
C GLY A 318 -0.64 -15.83 6.73
N ALA A 319 -0.49 -16.74 5.76
CA ALA A 319 0.78 -17.38 5.45
C ALA A 319 1.57 -16.56 4.43
N PHE A 320 2.06 -15.41 4.85
CA PHE A 320 2.82 -14.48 3.99
C PHE A 320 4.06 -15.14 3.39
N PRO A 321 4.48 -14.75 2.17
CA PRO A 321 5.77 -15.18 1.64
C PRO A 321 6.90 -14.73 2.57
N ALA A 322 8.01 -15.44 2.54
CA ALA A 322 9.10 -15.26 3.52
C ALA A 322 9.60 -13.82 3.61
N TRP A 323 9.71 -13.11 2.49
CA TRP A 323 10.19 -11.73 2.48
C TRP A 323 9.30 -10.74 3.26
N LEU A 324 7.99 -11.02 3.36
CA LEU A 324 7.02 -10.23 4.13
C LEU A 324 6.77 -10.76 5.54
N ALA A 325 7.09 -12.00 5.82
CA ALA A 325 6.77 -12.64 7.09
C ALA A 325 7.42 -11.92 8.28
N PRO A 326 6.69 -11.68 9.37
CA PRO A 326 7.24 -11.02 10.56
C PRO A 326 8.43 -11.78 11.14
N GLU A 327 8.32 -13.10 11.26
CA GLU A 327 9.39 -14.02 11.57
C GLU A 327 9.60 -14.93 10.37
N GLN A 328 10.80 -14.88 9.80
CA GLN A 328 11.12 -15.65 8.58
C GLN A 328 11.59 -17.04 8.90
N VAL A 329 12.29 -17.19 10.02
CA VAL A 329 12.83 -18.46 10.50
C VAL A 329 12.56 -18.61 11.99
N VAL A 330 12.01 -19.76 12.38
CA VAL A 330 11.95 -20.20 13.77
C VAL A 330 12.82 -21.44 13.93
N ALA A 331 13.85 -21.35 14.75
CA ALA A 331 14.73 -22.46 15.05
C ALA A 331 14.24 -23.19 16.30
N ILE A 332 14.02 -24.49 16.20
CA ILE A 332 13.46 -25.32 17.25
C ILE A 332 14.42 -26.45 17.59
N PRO A 333 15.07 -26.44 18.78
CA PRO A 333 15.90 -27.52 19.23
C PRO A 333 15.03 -28.72 19.66
N VAL A 334 15.49 -29.92 19.35
CA VAL A 334 14.84 -31.19 19.78
C VAL A 334 14.88 -31.30 21.30
N ALA A 335 15.95 -30.79 21.91
CA ALA A 335 16.15 -30.70 23.36
C ALA A 335 17.01 -29.49 23.70
N GLU A 336 16.95 -29.03 24.95
CA GLU A 336 17.70 -27.88 25.46
C GLU A 336 19.21 -27.95 25.18
N ALA A 337 19.78 -29.15 25.16
CA ALA A 337 21.19 -29.38 24.85
C ALA A 337 21.64 -28.87 23.46
N PHE A 338 20.69 -28.56 22.57
CA PHE A 338 20.96 -28.07 21.22
C PHE A 338 20.66 -26.58 21.05
N ASN A 339 20.29 -25.88 22.14
CA ASN A 339 20.01 -24.43 22.09
C ASN A 339 21.22 -23.66 21.57
N ASP A 340 22.41 -23.86 22.14
CA ASP A 340 23.61 -23.13 21.75
C ASP A 340 23.96 -23.34 20.26
N TYR A 341 23.81 -24.59 19.78
CA TYR A 341 24.03 -24.91 18.38
C TYR A 341 23.12 -24.14 17.44
N LEU A 342 21.81 -24.09 17.73
CA LEU A 342 20.85 -23.38 16.92
C LEU A 342 20.93 -21.86 17.13
N ASP A 343 21.34 -21.38 18.29
CA ASP A 343 21.58 -19.95 18.50
C ASP A 343 22.68 -19.41 17.58
N ASP A 344 23.75 -20.20 17.37
CA ASP A 344 24.80 -19.88 16.39
C ASP A 344 24.23 -19.81 14.96
N VAL A 345 23.35 -20.69 14.57
CA VAL A 345 22.67 -20.70 13.27
C VAL A 345 21.78 -19.46 13.13
N VAL A 346 21.01 -19.13 14.16
CA VAL A 346 20.17 -17.92 14.19
C VAL A 346 21.03 -16.65 14.08
N ALA A 347 22.19 -16.60 14.78
CA ALA A 347 23.10 -15.46 14.67
C ALA A 347 23.64 -15.27 13.24
N LYS A 348 23.98 -16.35 12.55
CA LYS A 348 24.40 -16.31 11.14
C LYS A 348 23.29 -15.82 10.22
N LEU A 349 22.06 -16.27 10.43
CA LEU A 349 20.89 -15.80 9.67
C LEU A 349 20.63 -14.31 9.90
N ARG A 350 20.70 -13.84 11.13
CA ARG A 350 20.55 -12.43 11.49
C ARG A 350 21.60 -11.55 10.85
N ALA A 351 22.85 -12.04 10.75
CA ALA A 351 23.94 -11.35 10.07
C ALA A 351 23.65 -11.13 8.57
N GLU A 352 22.88 -12.01 7.94
CA GLU A 352 22.37 -11.87 6.56
C GLU A 352 21.09 -11.03 6.44
N GLY A 353 20.62 -10.43 7.53
CA GLY A 353 19.42 -9.62 7.56
C GLY A 353 18.10 -10.42 7.67
N ILE A 354 18.17 -11.71 8.00
CA ILE A 354 16.99 -12.56 8.16
C ILE A 354 16.41 -12.39 9.57
N ARG A 355 15.09 -12.24 9.65
CA ARG A 355 14.34 -12.21 10.91
C ARG A 355 14.18 -13.63 11.45
N ALA A 356 15.15 -14.05 12.21
CA ALA A 356 15.22 -15.40 12.77
C ALA A 356 15.13 -15.36 14.30
N ARG A 357 14.49 -16.38 14.88
CA ARG A 357 14.30 -16.56 16.32
C ARG A 357 14.62 -17.99 16.71
N LEU A 358 15.27 -18.15 17.87
CA LEU A 358 15.37 -19.43 18.57
C LEU A 358 14.18 -19.59 19.51
N ASP A 359 13.50 -20.73 19.47
CA ASP A 359 12.52 -21.11 20.49
C ASP A 359 13.22 -21.86 21.63
N ASP A 360 13.73 -21.10 22.57
CA ASP A 360 14.42 -21.58 23.80
C ASP A 360 13.46 -21.77 24.98
N SER A 361 12.15 -21.68 24.74
CA SER A 361 11.14 -21.90 25.77
C SER A 361 11.26 -23.29 26.43
N SER A 362 10.69 -23.42 27.62
CA SER A 362 10.63 -24.71 28.34
C SER A 362 9.56 -25.65 27.80
N ASP A 363 8.87 -25.30 26.74
CA ASP A 363 7.86 -26.12 26.11
C ASP A 363 8.47 -27.38 25.48
N ARG A 364 7.68 -28.46 25.45
CA ARG A 364 8.09 -29.69 24.79
C ARG A 364 8.17 -29.50 23.27
N PHE A 365 9.08 -30.16 22.61
CA PHE A 365 9.31 -30.10 21.17
C PHE A 365 8.02 -30.14 20.32
N PRO A 366 7.06 -31.09 20.53
CA PRO A 366 5.82 -31.08 19.75
C PRO A 366 4.97 -29.81 19.91
N LYS A 367 5.02 -29.17 21.09
CA LYS A 367 4.31 -27.94 21.34
C LYS A 367 4.97 -26.77 20.62
N LYS A 368 6.31 -26.70 20.60
CA LYS A 368 7.07 -25.70 19.84
C LYS A 368 6.75 -25.77 18.35
N ILE A 369 6.72 -26.96 17.77
CA ILE A 369 6.33 -27.20 16.36
C ILE A 369 4.90 -26.70 16.11
N ARG A 370 3.97 -27.00 16.99
CA ARG A 370 2.58 -26.56 16.85
C ARG A 370 2.44 -25.04 16.94
N THR A 371 3.20 -24.41 17.81
CA THR A 371 3.22 -22.95 17.96
C THR A 371 3.76 -22.29 16.70
N ALA A 372 4.89 -22.74 16.17
CA ALA A 372 5.45 -22.23 14.92
C ALA A 372 4.49 -22.41 13.72
N ALA A 373 3.78 -23.54 13.66
CA ALA A 373 2.76 -23.79 12.64
C ALA A 373 1.56 -22.82 12.76
N LYS A 374 1.11 -22.50 13.97
CA LYS A 374 0.05 -21.51 14.21
C LYS A 374 0.48 -20.09 13.83
N GLU A 375 1.73 -19.75 14.09
CA GLU A 375 2.34 -18.46 13.71
C GLU A 375 2.63 -18.37 12.21
N LYS A 376 2.48 -19.48 11.49
CA LYS A 376 2.68 -19.57 10.04
C LYS A 376 4.10 -19.17 9.61
N ALA A 377 5.10 -19.56 10.40
CA ALA A 377 6.49 -19.33 10.07
C ALA A 377 6.87 -20.02 8.74
N PRO A 378 7.44 -19.30 7.76
CA PRO A 378 7.76 -19.88 6.46
C PRO A 378 8.84 -20.95 6.54
N PHE A 379 9.82 -20.77 7.41
CA PHE A 379 10.89 -21.74 7.63
C PHE A 379 10.99 -22.11 9.11
N VAL A 380 10.90 -23.39 9.40
CA VAL A 380 11.23 -23.94 10.71
C VAL A 380 12.48 -24.78 10.54
N LEU A 381 13.53 -24.45 11.29
CA LEU A 381 14.77 -25.20 11.36
C LEU A 381 14.83 -26.01 12.63
N ILE A 382 15.05 -27.31 12.50
CA ILE A 382 15.11 -28.25 13.60
C ILE A 382 16.52 -28.81 13.66
N ALA A 383 17.04 -28.97 14.87
CA ALA A 383 18.30 -29.70 15.08
C ALA A 383 18.24 -30.58 16.30
N GLY A 384 18.79 -31.77 16.15
CA GLY A 384 19.08 -32.73 17.18
C GLY A 384 20.57 -33.16 17.17
N GLY A 385 20.88 -34.27 17.79
CA GLY A 385 22.28 -34.77 17.91
C GLY A 385 22.93 -35.05 16.57
N GLU A 386 22.23 -35.72 15.67
CA GLU A 386 22.74 -36.08 14.34
C GLU A 386 22.98 -34.80 13.47
N ASP A 387 22.09 -33.85 13.54
CA ASP A 387 22.24 -32.57 12.82
C ASP A 387 23.48 -31.80 13.31
N ARG A 388 23.68 -31.73 14.63
CA ARG A 388 24.83 -31.06 15.23
C ARG A 388 26.15 -31.73 14.83
N GLU A 389 26.21 -33.08 14.89
CA GLU A 389 27.39 -33.83 14.49
C GLU A 389 27.75 -33.62 13.02
N ALA A 390 26.74 -33.50 12.16
CA ALA A 390 26.89 -33.29 10.71
C ALA A 390 27.03 -31.82 10.32
N ASN A 391 27.01 -30.87 11.27
CA ASN A 391 26.90 -29.43 10.99
C ASN A 391 25.74 -29.09 10.03
N ALA A 392 24.57 -29.66 10.33
CA ALA A 392 23.37 -29.58 9.51
C ALA A 392 22.15 -29.09 10.30
N VAL A 393 21.07 -28.84 9.60
CA VAL A 393 19.74 -28.54 10.14
C VAL A 393 18.69 -29.26 9.30
N SER A 394 17.50 -29.46 9.85
CA SER A 394 16.37 -30.04 9.14
C SER A 394 15.28 -28.98 8.96
N PHE A 395 14.82 -28.81 7.72
CA PHE A 395 13.69 -27.92 7.42
C PHE A 395 12.36 -28.62 7.69
N ARG A 396 11.42 -27.88 8.22
CA ARG A 396 10.01 -28.19 8.17
C ARG A 396 9.25 -27.01 7.57
N PHE A 397 8.51 -27.26 6.50
CA PHE A 397 7.73 -26.26 5.78
C PHE A 397 6.28 -26.21 6.25
N ARG A 398 5.55 -25.15 5.89
CA ARG A 398 4.15 -24.92 6.27
C ARG A 398 3.21 -26.06 5.82
N ASP A 399 3.47 -26.64 4.67
CA ASP A 399 2.72 -27.78 4.11
C ASP A 399 3.01 -29.12 4.82
N GLY A 400 3.91 -29.10 5.81
CA GLY A 400 4.32 -30.27 6.58
C GLY A 400 5.44 -31.09 5.94
N THR A 401 5.90 -30.74 4.74
CA THR A 401 7.06 -31.37 4.12
C THR A 401 8.34 -31.07 4.90
N GLN A 402 9.31 -31.94 4.80
CA GLN A 402 10.58 -31.85 5.51
C GLN A 402 11.75 -32.09 4.55
N ASP A 403 12.86 -31.43 4.85
CA ASP A 403 14.15 -31.69 4.20
C ASP A 403 15.21 -31.79 5.28
N ASN A 404 15.65 -33.01 5.54
CA ASN A 404 16.47 -33.35 6.70
C ASN A 404 17.97 -33.33 6.36
N GLY A 405 18.79 -32.98 7.35
CA GLY A 405 20.23 -33.06 7.23
C GLY A 405 20.86 -32.13 6.22
N VAL A 406 20.30 -30.95 6.05
CA VAL A 406 20.83 -29.93 5.15
C VAL A 406 22.02 -29.23 5.81
N PRO A 407 23.19 -29.14 5.15
CA PRO A 407 24.32 -28.39 5.69
C PRO A 407 23.93 -26.94 6.07
N VAL A 408 24.41 -26.46 7.21
CA VAL A 408 24.02 -25.14 7.73
C VAL A 408 24.23 -24.01 6.69
N GLU A 409 25.36 -23.99 6.02
CA GLU A 409 25.65 -22.95 5.03
C GLU A 409 24.67 -23.02 3.83
N GLU A 410 24.34 -24.21 3.38
CA GLU A 410 23.34 -24.39 2.32
C GLU A 410 21.94 -23.96 2.76
N ALA A 411 21.55 -24.27 3.99
CA ALA A 411 20.27 -23.83 4.56
C ALA A 411 20.17 -22.31 4.61
N ILE A 412 21.24 -21.63 5.03
CA ILE A 412 21.31 -20.17 5.08
C ILE A 412 21.20 -19.59 3.67
N GLU A 413 21.95 -20.11 2.70
CA GLU A 413 21.87 -19.68 1.30
C GLU A 413 20.46 -19.81 0.71
N ARG A 414 19.80 -20.94 0.95
CA ARG A 414 18.42 -21.19 0.51
C ARG A 414 17.43 -20.18 1.08
N ILE A 415 17.52 -19.90 2.37
CA ILE A 415 16.65 -18.95 3.05
C ILE A 415 16.90 -17.52 2.52
N VAL A 416 18.15 -17.10 2.46
CA VAL A 416 18.55 -15.78 1.96
C VAL A 416 18.08 -15.57 0.52
N LYS A 417 18.26 -16.59 -0.34
CA LYS A 417 17.78 -16.55 -1.73
C LYS A 417 16.27 -16.40 -1.79
N ALA A 418 15.51 -17.22 -1.07
CA ALA A 418 14.05 -17.17 -1.05
C ALA A 418 13.53 -15.79 -0.62
N VAL A 419 14.17 -15.16 0.36
CA VAL A 419 13.82 -13.82 0.83
C VAL A 419 14.19 -12.75 -0.21
N ARG A 420 15.40 -12.77 -0.74
CA ARG A 420 15.88 -11.77 -1.70
C ARG A 420 15.15 -11.83 -3.05
N GLU A 421 14.85 -13.02 -3.51
CA GLU A 421 14.14 -13.25 -4.78
C GLU A 421 12.62 -13.23 -4.62
N ARG A 422 12.13 -13.01 -3.41
CA ARG A 422 10.68 -12.98 -3.09
C ARG A 422 9.94 -14.23 -3.54
N GLU A 423 10.58 -15.38 -3.37
CA GLU A 423 10.00 -16.68 -3.73
C GLU A 423 8.73 -16.99 -2.95
N VAL A 424 7.81 -17.68 -3.59
CA VAL A 424 6.66 -18.28 -2.90
C VAL A 424 7.17 -19.46 -2.10
N THR A 425 7.01 -19.40 -0.77
CA THR A 425 7.45 -20.48 0.13
C THR A 425 6.33 -21.45 0.41
N PRO A 426 6.61 -22.78 0.39
CA PRO A 426 5.60 -23.81 0.63
C PRO A 426 4.99 -23.78 2.03
#